data_34e8d561a1610960f2605e574ed83bc3
#
_entry.id   34e8d561a1610960f2605e574ed83bc3
#
_cell.length_a   1.000
_cell.length_b   1.000
_cell.length_c   1.000
_cell.angle_alpha   90.00
_cell.angle_beta   90.00
_cell.angle_gamma   90.00
#
_symmetry.space_group_name_H-M   'P 1'
#
loop_
_entity.id
_entity.type
_entity.pdbx_description
1 polymer ?
#
loop_
_entity_poly.entity_id
_entity_poly.type
_entity_poly.pdbx_seq_one_letter_code
_entity_poly.pdbx_strand_id
1 'polypeptide(L)'
;VEETKNFLKILMKYYENFLKDYLDVDLLSEFKSVREWKNFNRNNSHMKEYYGEGQWLNKLRCYLHSKPFVKWVEEETEIDGLVIDSFGTGEGVSLMQTNDMLDSHIDFNWNNRIRMHRAVNLLIYLGSCRGGEFEIWDDKREKTLFEASPIHNSAVIFTHSETQAHGVRKITSGRRYSIRQFYYKSEATCENPHQSLYWYNPETKMPTNS
;
A
#
# COMPACT_ATOMS: atom_id res chain seq x y z
N VAL A 1 -7.30 6.79 -36.04
CA VAL A 1 -6.13 6.20 -35.39
C VAL A 1 -6.46 6.20 -33.92
N GLU A 2 -6.94 5.07 -33.38
CA GLU A 2 -7.11 4.87 -31.94
C GLU A 2 -5.70 4.78 -31.35
N GLU A 3 -5.27 5.82 -30.63
CA GLU A 3 -4.15 5.71 -29.69
C GLU A 3 -4.57 4.72 -28.61
N THR A 4 -4.06 3.52 -28.67
CA THR A 4 -4.15 2.54 -27.58
C THR A 4 -3.47 3.18 -26.37
N LYS A 5 -4.23 3.72 -25.43
CA LYS A 5 -3.72 4.17 -24.15
C LYS A 5 -3.09 2.96 -23.47
N ASN A 6 -1.77 2.91 -23.42
CA ASN A 6 -1.02 1.90 -22.70
C ASN A 6 -1.23 2.14 -21.19
N PHE A 7 -2.29 1.56 -20.63
CA PHE A 7 -2.41 1.45 -19.19
C PHE A 7 -1.28 0.57 -18.65
N LEU A 8 -0.73 0.95 -17.51
CA LEU A 8 0.30 0.17 -16.86
C LEU A 8 -0.11 -1.30 -16.75
N LYS A 9 0.78 -2.19 -17.19
CA LYS A 9 0.61 -3.62 -16.98
C LYS A 9 0.48 -3.87 -15.49
N ILE A 10 -0.58 -4.55 -15.09
CA ILE A 10 -0.79 -4.90 -13.71
C ILE A 10 0.26 -5.92 -13.30
N LEU A 11 1.10 -5.53 -12.37
CA LEU A 11 2.16 -6.35 -11.86
C LEU A 11 2.03 -6.41 -10.33
N MET A 12 2.16 -7.63 -9.79
CA MET A 12 2.10 -7.91 -8.36
C MET A 12 3.20 -8.88 -8.00
N LYS A 13 4.04 -8.54 -7.03
CA LYS A 13 5.13 -9.40 -6.55
C LYS A 13 5.14 -9.43 -5.02
N TYR A 14 5.49 -10.59 -4.48
CA TYR A 14 5.65 -10.84 -3.06
C TYR A 14 7.09 -11.25 -2.74
N TYR A 15 7.62 -10.72 -1.65
CA TYR A 15 8.99 -10.95 -1.20
C TYR A 15 9.01 -11.37 0.26
N GLU A 16 9.76 -12.42 0.58
CA GLU A 16 10.09 -12.81 1.95
C GLU A 16 11.47 -12.30 2.34
N ASN A 17 11.71 -12.07 3.62
CA ASN A 17 12.97 -11.55 4.15
C ASN A 17 13.44 -10.27 3.43
N PHE A 18 12.49 -9.34 3.24
CA PHE A 18 12.67 -8.14 2.44
C PHE A 18 13.68 -7.16 3.05
N LEU A 19 13.57 -6.91 4.36
CA LEU A 19 14.51 -6.05 5.08
C LEU A 19 15.71 -6.87 5.54
N LYS A 20 16.89 -6.26 5.46
CA LYS A 20 18.17 -6.85 5.84
C LYS A 20 18.69 -6.26 7.16
N ASP A 21 19.73 -6.88 7.73
CA ASP A 21 20.54 -6.32 8.81
C ASP A 21 19.75 -5.95 10.09
N TYR A 22 18.84 -6.82 10.54
CA TYR A 22 18.03 -6.64 11.74
C TYR A 22 17.12 -5.41 11.74
N LEU A 23 16.98 -4.73 10.61
CA LEU A 23 16.15 -3.53 10.48
C LEU A 23 14.66 -3.83 10.81
N ASP A 24 14.18 -5.01 10.48
CA ASP A 24 12.85 -5.49 10.80
C ASP A 24 12.58 -5.55 12.32
N VAL A 25 13.57 -6.02 13.10
CA VAL A 25 13.50 -6.12 14.57
C VAL A 25 13.47 -4.74 15.20
N ASP A 26 14.34 -3.84 14.72
CA ASP A 26 14.44 -2.48 15.24
C ASP A 26 13.20 -1.65 14.90
N LEU A 27 12.68 -1.76 13.68
CA LEU A 27 11.43 -1.12 13.26
C LEU A 27 10.24 -1.65 14.07
N LEU A 28 10.14 -2.96 14.25
CA LEU A 28 9.07 -3.55 15.05
C LEU A 28 9.12 -3.09 16.50
N SER A 29 10.32 -2.96 17.07
CA SER A 29 10.52 -2.43 18.42
C SER A 29 10.08 -0.96 18.50
N GLU A 30 10.47 -0.14 17.53
CA GLU A 30 10.06 1.26 17.44
C GLU A 30 8.54 1.38 17.35
N PHE A 31 7.87 0.62 16.47
CA PHE A 31 6.41 0.68 16.33
C PHE A 31 5.65 0.22 17.59
N LYS A 32 6.18 -0.76 18.32
CA LYS A 32 5.61 -1.15 19.61
C LYS A 32 5.70 -0.07 20.68
N SER A 33 6.65 0.86 20.56
CA SER A 33 6.85 1.99 21.47
C SER A 33 6.00 3.22 21.15
N VAL A 34 5.39 3.29 19.97
CA VAL A 34 4.53 4.41 19.56
C VAL A 34 3.32 4.49 20.50
N ARG A 35 3.14 5.66 21.14
CA ARG A 35 2.05 5.89 22.10
C ARG A 35 0.80 6.46 21.45
N GLU A 36 0.98 7.26 20.42
CA GLU A 36 -0.11 7.98 19.75
C GLU A 36 -0.35 7.44 18.34
N TRP A 37 -1.38 6.63 18.21
CA TRP A 37 -1.89 6.15 16.95
C TRP A 37 -3.20 6.87 16.61
N LYS A 38 -3.35 7.34 15.36
CA LYS A 38 -4.61 7.89 14.87
C LYS A 38 -5.53 6.76 14.47
N ASN A 39 -6.78 6.80 14.92
CA ASN A 39 -7.78 5.85 14.46
C ASN A 39 -8.19 6.17 13.02
N PHE A 40 -8.23 5.15 12.19
CA PHE A 40 -8.82 5.19 10.89
C PHE A 40 -10.05 4.30 10.90
N ASN A 41 -11.22 4.90 10.71
CA ASN A 41 -12.49 4.21 10.62
C ASN A 41 -13.21 4.73 9.38
N ARG A 42 -13.45 3.86 8.42
CA ARG A 42 -14.17 4.21 7.19
C ARG A 42 -14.93 3.00 6.68
N ASN A 43 -16.25 3.11 6.56
CA ASN A 43 -17.13 1.99 6.26
C ASN A 43 -16.87 0.82 7.22
N ASN A 44 -16.52 -0.36 6.69
CA ASN A 44 -16.12 -1.52 7.50
C ASN A 44 -14.63 -1.56 7.82
N SER A 45 -13.88 -0.53 7.42
CA SER A 45 -12.43 -0.48 7.64
C SER A 45 -12.11 0.06 9.03
N HIS A 46 -11.31 -0.68 9.77
CA HIS A 46 -10.83 -0.32 11.10
C HIS A 46 -9.34 -0.60 11.17
N MET A 47 -8.56 0.41 11.48
CA MET A 47 -7.13 0.30 11.76
C MET A 47 -6.63 1.53 12.51
N LYS A 48 -5.36 1.52 12.87
CA LYS A 48 -4.66 2.68 13.42
C LYS A 48 -3.55 3.10 12.47
N GLU A 49 -3.29 4.38 12.40
CA GLU A 49 -2.27 4.95 11.52
C GLU A 49 -1.28 5.80 12.29
N TYR A 50 -0.03 5.77 11.85
CA TYR A 50 1.06 6.57 12.36
C TYR A 50 1.79 7.23 11.21
N TYR A 51 1.84 8.56 11.25
CA TYR A 51 2.50 9.42 10.26
C TYR A 51 3.69 10.17 10.86
N GLY A 52 4.09 9.78 12.05
CA GLY A 52 5.19 10.42 12.75
C GLY A 52 6.57 10.00 12.24
N GLU A 53 7.57 10.43 12.98
CA GLU A 53 8.97 10.12 12.72
C GLU A 53 9.49 9.15 13.76
N GLY A 54 10.53 8.40 13.39
CA GLY A 54 11.26 7.50 14.24
C GLY A 54 12.65 7.26 13.68
N GLN A 55 13.59 6.87 14.50
CA GLN A 55 14.97 6.68 14.06
C GLN A 55 15.07 5.63 12.94
N TRP A 56 14.43 4.50 13.14
CA TRP A 56 14.51 3.37 12.20
C TRP A 56 13.57 3.57 11.01
N LEU A 57 12.40 4.13 11.24
CA LEU A 57 11.48 4.50 10.16
C LEU A 57 12.10 5.54 9.22
N ASN A 58 12.82 6.53 9.75
CA ASN A 58 13.53 7.51 8.92
C ASN A 58 14.69 6.87 8.15
N LYS A 59 15.46 5.97 8.77
CA LYS A 59 16.50 5.19 8.06
C LYS A 59 15.91 4.38 6.89
N LEU A 60 14.78 3.69 7.15
CA LEU A 60 14.08 2.96 6.10
C LEU A 60 13.60 3.88 4.98
N ARG A 61 12.97 5.02 5.30
CA ARG A 61 12.54 6.01 4.30
C ARG A 61 13.71 6.49 3.45
N CYS A 62 14.84 6.84 4.05
CA CYS A 62 16.05 7.22 3.30
C CYS A 62 16.50 6.12 2.34
N TYR A 63 16.42 4.87 2.75
CA TYR A 63 16.76 3.73 1.90
C TYR A 63 15.75 3.57 0.75
N LEU A 64 14.44 3.57 1.04
CA LEU A 64 13.37 3.44 0.04
C LEU A 64 13.33 4.61 -0.96
N HIS A 65 13.80 5.78 -0.55
CA HIS A 65 13.92 6.99 -1.40
C HIS A 65 15.24 7.08 -2.15
N SER A 66 16.18 6.19 -1.89
CA SER A 66 17.50 6.22 -2.54
C SER A 66 17.40 5.87 -4.03
N LYS A 67 18.26 6.48 -4.84
CA LYS A 67 18.32 6.19 -6.29
C LYS A 67 18.51 4.70 -6.59
N PRO A 68 19.40 3.94 -5.91
CA PRO A 68 19.51 2.50 -6.15
C PRO A 68 18.22 1.74 -5.87
N PHE A 69 17.46 2.12 -4.82
CA PHE A 69 16.21 1.44 -4.50
C PHE A 69 15.09 1.79 -5.52
N VAL A 70 14.97 3.07 -5.88
CA VAL A 70 14.02 3.49 -6.93
C VAL A 70 14.30 2.76 -8.24
N LYS A 71 15.58 2.65 -8.62
CA LYS A 71 16.00 1.90 -9.81
C LYS A 71 15.60 0.42 -9.73
N TRP A 72 15.78 -0.20 -8.59
CA TRP A 72 15.32 -1.56 -8.33
C TRP A 72 13.80 -1.67 -8.48
N VAL A 73 13.01 -0.70 -7.96
CA VAL A 73 11.55 -0.67 -8.14
C VAL A 73 11.17 -0.56 -9.62
N GLU A 74 11.87 0.28 -10.39
CA GLU A 74 11.67 0.40 -11.85
C GLU A 74 11.92 -0.94 -12.57
N GLU A 75 12.99 -1.62 -12.23
CA GLU A 75 13.33 -2.94 -12.79
C GLU A 75 12.29 -4.01 -12.40
N GLU A 76 11.86 -4.01 -11.14
CA GLU A 76 10.86 -4.96 -10.65
C GLU A 76 9.46 -4.74 -11.24
N THR A 77 9.12 -3.51 -11.57
CA THR A 77 7.78 -3.15 -12.07
C THR A 77 7.71 -2.93 -13.58
N GLU A 78 8.86 -2.90 -14.25
CA GLU A 78 8.97 -2.54 -15.68
C GLU A 78 8.44 -1.12 -15.97
N ILE A 79 8.52 -0.20 -14.98
CA ILE A 79 8.06 1.18 -15.08
C ILE A 79 9.23 2.12 -14.84
N ASP A 80 9.65 2.83 -15.87
CA ASP A 80 10.72 3.81 -15.81
C ASP A 80 10.23 5.20 -15.38
N GLY A 81 11.17 6.02 -14.89
CA GLY A 81 10.92 7.42 -14.55
C GLY A 81 10.14 7.60 -13.25
N LEU A 82 10.30 6.65 -12.33
CA LEU A 82 9.67 6.75 -11.02
C LEU A 82 10.32 7.83 -10.16
N VAL A 83 9.48 8.55 -9.43
CA VAL A 83 9.88 9.57 -8.47
C VAL A 83 9.22 9.31 -7.11
N ILE A 84 9.86 9.81 -6.05
CA ILE A 84 9.35 9.76 -4.68
C ILE A 84 8.61 11.05 -4.35
N ASP A 85 7.68 10.98 -3.39
CA ASP A 85 7.16 12.16 -2.70
C ASP A 85 7.95 12.40 -1.41
N SER A 86 8.83 13.41 -1.41
CA SER A 86 9.61 13.77 -0.23
C SER A 86 8.76 14.24 0.97
N PHE A 87 7.49 14.53 0.75
CA PHE A 87 6.54 14.89 1.79
C PHE A 87 5.78 13.71 2.38
N GLY A 88 5.87 12.54 1.73
CA GLY A 88 5.24 11.30 2.19
C GLY A 88 3.71 11.35 2.24
N THR A 89 3.07 12.00 1.26
CA THR A 89 1.61 12.11 1.21
C THR A 89 0.96 10.72 1.17
N GLY A 90 0.20 10.36 2.21
CA GLY A 90 -0.44 9.06 2.37
C GLY A 90 0.49 7.91 2.79
N GLU A 91 1.80 8.16 2.83
CA GLU A 91 2.78 7.21 3.35
C GLU A 91 2.73 7.16 4.88
N GLY A 92 3.14 6.05 5.45
CA GLY A 92 3.14 5.89 6.91
C GLY A 92 3.06 4.43 7.33
N VAL A 93 2.72 4.22 8.59
CA VAL A 93 2.56 2.89 9.15
C VAL A 93 1.13 2.68 9.58
N SER A 94 0.53 1.56 9.18
CA SER A 94 -0.75 1.11 9.74
C SER A 94 -0.54 -0.02 10.73
N LEU A 95 -1.32 -0.01 11.79
CA LEU A 95 -1.45 -1.08 12.76
C LEU A 95 -2.87 -1.63 12.69
N MET A 96 -2.98 -2.92 12.42
CA MET A 96 -4.22 -3.68 12.48
C MET A 96 -4.11 -4.74 13.56
N GLN A 97 -5.17 -4.89 14.33
CA GLN A 97 -5.28 -5.80 15.47
C GLN A 97 -6.48 -6.75 15.28
N THR A 98 -6.73 -7.63 16.23
CA THR A 98 -7.89 -8.53 16.18
C THR A 98 -9.19 -7.77 15.92
N ASN A 99 -9.95 -8.22 14.94
CA ASN A 99 -11.17 -7.65 14.36
C ASN A 99 -10.98 -6.48 13.41
N ASP A 100 -9.78 -5.92 13.25
CA ASP A 100 -9.51 -4.92 12.23
C ASP A 100 -9.51 -5.54 10.83
N MET A 101 -9.94 -4.74 9.85
CA MET A 101 -9.95 -5.07 8.43
C MET A 101 -9.85 -3.79 7.61
N LEU A 102 -9.48 -3.91 6.35
CA LEU A 102 -9.52 -2.82 5.38
C LEU A 102 -10.42 -3.24 4.23
N ASP A 103 -11.51 -2.51 4.09
CA ASP A 103 -12.53 -2.79 3.09
C ASP A 103 -12.00 -2.62 1.67
N SER A 104 -12.65 -3.25 0.72
CA SER A 104 -12.30 -3.17 -0.69
C SER A 104 -12.30 -1.73 -1.18
N HIS A 105 -11.20 -1.29 -1.76
CA HIS A 105 -11.03 0.07 -2.26
C HIS A 105 -10.08 0.13 -3.45
N ILE A 106 -10.15 1.23 -4.17
CA ILE A 106 -9.13 1.68 -5.12
C ILE A 106 -8.43 2.87 -4.48
N ASP A 107 -7.12 2.86 -4.50
CA ASP A 107 -6.31 3.95 -3.94
C ASP A 107 -6.49 5.26 -4.73
N PHE A 108 -6.17 6.41 -4.07
CA PHE A 108 -6.01 7.65 -4.82
C PHE A 108 -4.90 7.51 -5.87
N ASN A 109 -5.11 8.11 -7.01
CA ASN A 109 -4.22 8.00 -8.18
C ASN A 109 -3.42 9.27 -8.46
N TRP A 110 -3.73 10.38 -7.80
CA TRP A 110 -3.13 11.68 -8.03
C TRP A 110 -2.64 12.34 -6.75
N ASN A 111 -1.38 12.76 -6.74
CA ASN A 111 -0.80 13.52 -5.66
C ASN A 111 -0.80 15.02 -5.99
N ASN A 112 -1.69 15.78 -5.37
CA ASN A 112 -1.84 17.21 -5.62
C ASN A 112 -0.60 18.03 -5.26
N ARG A 113 0.23 17.57 -4.33
CA ARG A 113 1.38 18.32 -3.81
C ARG A 113 2.54 18.29 -4.80
N ILE A 114 2.85 17.15 -5.36
CA ILE A 114 3.92 16.98 -6.34
C ILE A 114 3.40 16.97 -7.78
N ARG A 115 2.07 16.98 -7.97
CA ARG A 115 1.36 16.97 -9.27
C ARG A 115 1.78 15.81 -10.15
N MET A 116 1.73 14.61 -9.59
CA MET A 116 2.13 13.37 -10.26
C MET A 116 1.14 12.24 -10.01
N HIS A 117 1.10 11.30 -10.93
CA HIS A 117 0.27 10.10 -10.86
C HIS A 117 0.94 9.03 -10.01
N ARG A 118 0.17 8.38 -9.15
CA ARG A 118 0.64 7.23 -8.39
C ARG A 118 0.80 6.05 -9.36
N ALA A 119 1.97 5.44 -9.35
CA ALA A 119 2.30 4.36 -10.27
C ALA A 119 2.53 3.03 -9.56
N VAL A 120 3.23 3.05 -8.42
CA VAL A 120 3.62 1.83 -7.71
C VAL A 120 3.38 1.97 -6.22
N ASN A 121 2.93 0.88 -5.62
CA ASN A 121 2.73 0.70 -4.19
C ASN A 121 3.71 -0.34 -3.66
N LEU A 122 4.34 -0.03 -2.55
CA LEU A 122 5.13 -0.97 -1.75
C LEU A 122 4.55 -1.04 -0.34
N LEU A 123 4.21 -2.25 0.09
CA LEU A 123 3.75 -2.54 1.45
C LEU A 123 4.77 -3.47 2.11
N ILE A 124 5.32 -3.09 3.27
CA ILE A 124 6.24 -3.93 4.03
C ILE A 124 5.56 -4.34 5.32
N TYR A 125 5.53 -5.63 5.62
CA TYR A 125 4.82 -6.20 6.76
C TYR A 125 5.75 -6.57 7.89
N LEU A 126 5.33 -6.19 9.11
CA LEU A 126 5.99 -6.56 10.35
C LEU A 126 4.96 -7.05 11.37
N GLY A 127 5.44 -7.81 12.34
CA GLY A 127 4.59 -8.38 13.40
C GLY A 127 4.16 -9.81 13.10
N SER A 128 3.15 -10.26 13.81
CA SER A 128 2.60 -11.61 13.68
C SER A 128 1.09 -11.57 13.91
N CYS A 129 0.34 -12.08 12.95
CA CYS A 129 -1.11 -12.20 13.04
C CYS A 129 -1.61 -13.46 12.33
N ARG A 130 -2.88 -13.77 12.56
CA ARG A 130 -3.67 -14.72 11.76
C ARG A 130 -4.78 -13.96 11.07
N GLY A 131 -5.05 -14.28 9.81
CA GLY A 131 -5.85 -13.44 8.94
C GLY A 131 -5.05 -12.21 8.50
N GLY A 132 -5.71 -11.22 7.93
CA GLY A 132 -5.07 -10.00 7.49
C GLY A 132 -4.34 -10.13 6.17
N GLU A 133 -4.67 -11.15 5.38
CA GLU A 133 -4.17 -11.31 4.02
C GLU A 133 -4.53 -10.07 3.20
N PHE A 134 -3.57 -9.58 2.44
CA PHE A 134 -3.78 -8.55 1.42
C PHE A 134 -4.32 -9.23 0.17
N GLU A 135 -5.40 -8.70 -0.38
CA GLU A 135 -6.05 -9.25 -1.57
C GLU A 135 -6.22 -8.18 -2.64
N ILE A 136 -6.07 -8.60 -3.89
CA ILE A 136 -6.46 -7.84 -5.08
C ILE A 136 -7.48 -8.68 -5.85
N TRP A 137 -8.59 -8.05 -6.24
CA TRP A 137 -9.66 -8.70 -6.98
C TRP A 137 -9.70 -8.25 -8.44
N ASP A 138 -10.40 -9.02 -9.26
CA ASP A 138 -10.73 -8.61 -10.62
C ASP A 138 -11.69 -7.40 -10.64
N ASP A 139 -11.91 -6.83 -11.82
CA ASP A 139 -12.76 -5.66 -12.02
C ASP A 139 -14.18 -5.85 -11.51
N LYS A 140 -14.68 -7.08 -11.55
CA LYS A 140 -16.02 -7.47 -11.07
C LYS A 140 -16.04 -7.84 -9.60
N ARG A 141 -14.86 -8.01 -8.97
CA ARG A 141 -14.68 -8.51 -7.59
C ARG A 141 -15.28 -9.89 -7.33
N GLU A 142 -15.26 -10.71 -8.35
CA GLU A 142 -15.75 -12.07 -8.28
C GLU A 142 -14.61 -13.05 -8.01
N LYS A 143 -13.38 -12.66 -8.37
CA LYS A 143 -12.21 -13.51 -8.27
C LYS A 143 -11.04 -12.77 -7.64
N THR A 144 -10.40 -13.39 -6.65
CA THR A 144 -9.09 -12.96 -6.14
C THR A 144 -8.03 -13.24 -7.19
N LEU A 145 -7.35 -12.20 -7.66
CA LEU A 145 -6.24 -12.29 -8.61
C LEU A 145 -4.91 -12.50 -7.90
N PHE A 146 -4.78 -11.95 -6.70
CA PHE A 146 -3.58 -12.02 -5.91
C PHE A 146 -3.93 -12.02 -4.42
N GLU A 147 -3.21 -12.84 -3.66
CA GLU A 147 -3.29 -12.90 -2.21
C GLU A 147 -1.87 -12.96 -1.62
N ALA A 148 -1.64 -12.20 -0.58
CA ALA A 148 -0.38 -12.22 0.17
C ALA A 148 -0.63 -12.25 1.67
N SER A 149 -0.06 -13.26 2.34
CA SER A 149 -0.04 -13.33 3.79
C SER A 149 0.93 -12.29 4.34
N PRO A 150 0.56 -11.53 5.40
CA PRO A 150 1.41 -10.51 6.00
C PRO A 150 2.44 -11.14 6.95
N ILE A 151 3.32 -11.97 6.41
CA ILE A 151 4.40 -12.60 7.16
C ILE A 151 5.37 -11.52 7.62
N HIS A 152 5.91 -11.67 8.83
CA HIS A 152 6.93 -10.75 9.34
C HIS A 152 8.12 -10.65 8.39
N ASN A 153 8.56 -9.42 8.13
CA ASN A 153 9.63 -9.10 7.17
C ASN A 153 9.32 -9.54 5.73
N SER A 154 8.05 -9.47 5.33
CA SER A 154 7.67 -9.65 3.92
C SER A 154 7.23 -8.32 3.30
N ALA A 155 7.19 -8.28 1.97
CA ALA A 155 6.73 -7.12 1.24
C ALA A 155 5.90 -7.50 0.02
N VAL A 156 4.97 -6.61 -0.35
CA VAL A 156 4.22 -6.66 -1.62
C VAL A 156 4.52 -5.40 -2.41
N ILE A 157 4.87 -5.58 -3.67
CA ILE A 157 4.91 -4.52 -4.68
C ILE A 157 3.78 -4.74 -5.67
N PHE A 158 3.02 -3.70 -5.98
CA PHE A 158 2.00 -3.75 -7.03
C PHE A 158 1.83 -2.40 -7.72
N THR A 159 1.50 -2.47 -9.01
CA THR A 159 1.23 -1.27 -9.80
C THR A 159 -0.16 -0.74 -9.50
N HIS A 160 -0.33 0.58 -9.59
CA HIS A 160 -1.65 1.19 -9.44
C HIS A 160 -2.59 0.78 -10.58
N SER A 161 -3.86 0.55 -10.26
CA SER A 161 -4.91 0.24 -11.23
C SER A 161 -6.22 0.90 -10.81
N GLU A 162 -6.94 1.44 -11.78
CA GLU A 162 -8.28 2.03 -11.56
C GLU A 162 -9.40 1.00 -11.47
N THR A 163 -9.15 -0.23 -11.87
CA THR A 163 -10.17 -1.27 -11.93
C THR A 163 -10.00 -2.36 -10.88
N GLN A 164 -8.78 -2.54 -10.37
CA GLN A 164 -8.46 -3.60 -9.42
C GLN A 164 -8.53 -3.12 -7.98
N ALA A 165 -9.67 -3.35 -7.38
CA ALA A 165 -9.86 -3.10 -5.96
C ALA A 165 -9.01 -4.06 -5.13
N HIS A 166 -8.53 -3.56 -3.99
CA HIS A 166 -7.76 -4.33 -3.03
C HIS A 166 -8.21 -4.02 -1.60
N GLY A 167 -7.80 -4.87 -0.68
CA GLY A 167 -8.14 -4.72 0.73
C GLY A 167 -7.38 -5.68 1.62
N VAL A 168 -7.81 -5.76 2.87
CA VAL A 168 -7.19 -6.63 3.87
C VAL A 168 -8.27 -7.41 4.60
N ARG A 169 -8.14 -8.71 4.58
CA ARG A 169 -9.03 -9.61 5.35
C ARG A 169 -8.98 -9.28 6.84
N LYS A 170 -10.04 -9.66 7.53
CA LYS A 170 -10.15 -9.48 8.97
C LYS A 170 -9.02 -10.19 9.72
N ILE A 171 -8.36 -9.47 10.62
CA ILE A 171 -7.41 -10.04 11.56
C ILE A 171 -8.17 -10.87 12.59
N THR A 172 -7.84 -12.13 12.72
CA THR A 172 -8.46 -13.04 13.70
C THR A 172 -7.69 -13.09 15.03
N SER A 173 -6.38 -12.87 14.99
CA SER A 173 -5.54 -12.71 16.18
C SER A 173 -4.20 -12.04 15.85
N GLY A 174 -3.57 -11.43 16.86
CA GLY A 174 -2.23 -10.84 16.74
C GLY A 174 -2.24 -9.39 16.28
N ARG A 175 -1.11 -8.94 15.73
CA ARG A 175 -0.90 -7.57 15.26
C ARG A 175 -0.14 -7.57 13.93
N ARG A 176 -0.65 -6.79 12.98
CA ARG A 176 -0.06 -6.55 11.66
C ARG A 176 0.34 -5.08 11.57
N TYR A 177 1.61 -4.81 11.41
CA TYR A 177 2.12 -3.50 11.03
C TYR A 177 2.39 -3.51 9.53
N SER A 178 1.99 -2.46 8.83
CA SER A 178 2.23 -2.30 7.40
C SER A 178 2.80 -0.93 7.13
N ILE A 179 4.02 -0.88 6.60
CA ILE A 179 4.66 0.34 6.15
C ILE A 179 4.25 0.54 4.70
N ARG A 180 3.76 1.75 4.37
CA ARG A 180 3.32 2.12 3.03
C ARG A 180 4.32 3.09 2.42
N GLN A 181 4.78 2.76 1.21
CA GLN A 181 5.62 3.61 0.37
C GLN A 181 5.00 3.68 -1.03
N PHE A 182 5.00 4.87 -1.63
CA PHE A 182 4.44 5.10 -2.96
C PHE A 182 5.48 5.68 -3.91
N TYR A 183 5.37 5.30 -5.17
CA TYR A 183 6.18 5.86 -6.25
C TYR A 183 5.28 6.42 -7.32
N TYR A 184 5.68 7.54 -7.87
CA TYR A 184 4.87 8.36 -8.74
C TYR A 184 5.53 8.52 -10.10
N LYS A 185 4.73 8.96 -11.07
CA LYS A 185 5.17 9.20 -12.44
C LYS A 185 4.49 10.48 -12.98
N SER A 186 5.16 11.22 -13.87
CA SER A 186 4.57 12.40 -14.52
C SER A 186 3.53 12.03 -15.56
N GLU A 187 3.73 10.90 -16.24
CA GLU A 187 2.80 10.39 -17.22
C GLU A 187 1.54 9.84 -16.57
N ALA A 188 0.41 10.03 -17.23
CA ALA A 188 -0.87 9.56 -16.70
C ALA A 188 -0.90 8.03 -16.59
N THR A 189 -1.17 7.55 -15.38
CA THR A 189 -1.39 6.13 -15.10
C THR A 189 -2.86 5.75 -15.17
N CYS A 190 -3.75 6.75 -15.31
CA CYS A 190 -5.19 6.62 -15.27
C CYS A 190 -5.88 7.80 -15.97
N GLU A 191 -7.17 7.68 -16.29
CA GLU A 191 -7.90 8.70 -17.04
C GLU A 191 -8.22 9.95 -16.22
N ASN A 192 -8.68 9.78 -14.99
CA ASN A 192 -9.16 10.86 -14.15
C ASN A 192 -8.53 10.85 -12.76
N PRO A 193 -8.02 11.99 -12.27
CA PRO A 193 -7.60 12.13 -10.88
C PRO A 193 -8.75 11.90 -9.91
N HIS A 194 -8.54 11.03 -8.91
CA HIS A 194 -9.51 10.79 -7.86
C HIS A 194 -8.86 10.52 -6.50
N GLN A 195 -9.62 10.70 -5.43
CA GLN A 195 -9.30 10.23 -4.10
C GLN A 195 -9.58 8.74 -3.96
N SER A 196 -9.15 8.10 -2.87
CA SER A 196 -9.44 6.69 -2.64
C SER A 196 -10.94 6.41 -2.68
N LEU A 197 -11.32 5.39 -3.45
CA LEU A 197 -12.71 4.98 -3.66
C LEU A 197 -12.99 3.71 -2.86
N TYR A 198 -13.86 3.78 -1.86
CA TYR A 198 -14.25 2.65 -1.03
C TYR A 198 -15.59 2.08 -1.46
N TRP A 199 -15.72 0.78 -1.34
CA TRP A 199 -16.96 0.08 -1.61
C TRP A 199 -17.68 -0.25 -0.32
N TYR A 200 -18.87 0.26 -0.23
CA TYR A 200 -19.66 0.26 0.98
C TYR A 200 -20.56 -0.99 1.12
N ASN A 201 -20.98 -1.60 0.02
CA ASN A 201 -21.83 -2.78 0.05
C ASN A 201 -21.27 -3.85 -0.89
N PRO A 202 -20.80 -4.99 -0.36
CA PRO A 202 -20.35 -6.10 -1.20
C PRO A 202 -21.44 -6.64 -2.14
N GLU A 203 -22.74 -6.49 -1.80
CA GLU A 203 -23.84 -6.93 -2.64
C GLU A 203 -24.12 -5.95 -3.79
N THR A 204 -24.05 -4.66 -3.55
CA THR A 204 -24.32 -3.64 -4.58
C THR A 204 -23.08 -3.23 -5.35
N LYS A 205 -21.88 -3.51 -4.82
CA LYS A 205 -20.58 -3.14 -5.41
C LYS A 205 -20.47 -1.65 -5.79
N MET A 206 -21.22 -0.79 -5.13
CA MET A 206 -21.24 0.64 -5.43
C MET A 206 -20.14 1.38 -4.66
N PRO A 207 -19.35 2.25 -5.31
CA PRO A 207 -18.37 3.07 -4.61
C PRO A 207 -19.10 4.04 -3.68
N THR A 208 -18.60 4.17 -2.45
CA THR A 208 -18.99 5.27 -1.58
C THR A 208 -18.09 6.44 -1.83
N ASN A 209 -18.64 7.48 -2.42
CA ASN A 209 -18.04 8.80 -2.36
C ASN A 209 -18.27 9.34 -0.94
N SER A 210 -17.21 9.55 -0.24
CA SER A 210 -17.23 10.21 1.07
C SER A 210 -16.69 11.61 0.94
#